data_f5451d88444309c7f29f5109660a158b
#
_entry.id   f5451d88444309c7f29f5109660a158b
#
_cell.length_a   1.000
_cell.length_b   1.000
_cell.length_c   1.000
_cell.angle_alpha   90.00
_cell.angle_beta   90.00
_cell.angle_gamma   90.00
#
_symmetry.space_group_name_H-M   'P 1'
#
loop_
_entity.id
_entity.type
_entity.pdbx_description
1 polymer ?
#
loop_
_entity_poly.entity_id
_entity_poly.type
_entity_poly.pdbx_seq_one_letter_code
_entity_poly.pdbx_strand_id
1 'polypeptide(L)'
;MKQYSVNDYTAALNGLLPTGMAWTRQPNSVMSAVIRANASSYHRSDQDAHALLDGGFPATATIMLPEWEKTLGLPDDCAIGEIDSVSLRQKSVVSKLLRTGGQSNQYFIDLAAELGFKITITEFRQARAGMSACGAAINGDDWPFVWRINSPATTINYAVAGGSYCGDPLRSWGNKKLECQFQKISPSHTILQFGYNP
;
A
#
# COMPACT_ATOMS: atom_id res chain seq x y z
N MET A 1 4.17 -22.74 7.79
CA MET A 1 3.98 -24.17 7.46
C MET A 1 5.32 -24.89 7.56
N LYS A 2 5.30 -26.22 7.77
CA LYS A 2 6.53 -27.02 7.84
C LYS A 2 7.04 -27.25 6.41
N GLN A 3 8.27 -26.81 6.13
CA GLN A 3 8.93 -27.10 4.84
C GLN A 3 9.67 -28.43 4.94
N TYR A 4 9.49 -29.26 3.95
CA TYR A 4 10.17 -30.55 3.83
C TYR A 4 11.39 -30.43 2.93
N SER A 5 12.45 -31.14 3.28
CA SER A 5 13.69 -31.17 2.48
C SER A 5 13.61 -32.19 1.34
N VAL A 6 14.50 -32.10 0.36
CA VAL A 6 14.64 -33.13 -0.71
C VAL A 6 14.88 -34.50 -0.12
N ASN A 7 15.57 -34.59 1.04
CA ASN A 7 15.82 -35.87 1.70
C ASN A 7 14.54 -36.47 2.28
N ASP A 8 13.63 -35.63 2.80
CA ASP A 8 12.33 -36.10 3.32
C ASP A 8 11.46 -36.67 2.18
N TYR A 9 11.44 -35.98 1.02
CA TYR A 9 10.77 -36.50 -0.18
C TYR A 9 11.42 -37.79 -0.69
N THR A 10 12.76 -37.88 -0.66
CA THR A 10 13.48 -39.09 -1.03
C THR A 10 13.13 -40.25 -0.10
N ALA A 11 13.05 -40.01 1.20
CA ALA A 11 12.65 -41.01 2.18
C ALA A 11 11.20 -41.47 1.98
N ALA A 12 10.29 -40.53 1.73
CA ALA A 12 8.88 -40.83 1.45
C ALA A 12 8.74 -41.71 0.17
N LEU A 13 9.38 -41.32 -0.91
CA LEU A 13 9.37 -42.06 -2.17
C LEU A 13 9.97 -43.48 -2.01
N ASN A 14 11.06 -43.59 -1.25
CA ASN A 14 11.61 -44.90 -0.91
C ASN A 14 10.63 -45.76 -0.08
N GLY A 15 9.83 -45.13 0.77
CA GLY A 15 8.78 -45.84 1.54
C GLY A 15 7.63 -46.39 0.70
N LEU A 16 7.38 -45.78 -0.48
CA LEU A 16 6.36 -46.24 -1.43
C LEU A 16 6.79 -47.42 -2.30
N LEU A 17 8.10 -47.71 -2.34
CA LEU A 17 8.60 -48.86 -3.12
C LEU A 17 8.20 -50.18 -2.48
N PRO A 18 7.88 -51.19 -3.31
CA PRO A 18 7.59 -52.53 -2.80
C PRO A 18 8.76 -53.12 -2.00
N THR A 19 8.48 -54.03 -1.11
CA THR A 19 9.52 -54.81 -0.40
C THR A 19 10.05 -55.93 -1.28
N GLY A 20 11.39 -56.11 -1.28
CA GLY A 20 12.04 -57.17 -2.04
C GLY A 20 13.44 -56.81 -2.49
N MET A 21 14.24 -57.80 -2.86
CA MET A 21 15.63 -57.65 -3.27
C MET A 21 15.80 -56.91 -4.59
N ALA A 22 14.76 -56.87 -5.44
CA ALA A 22 14.77 -56.11 -6.71
C ALA A 22 14.77 -54.61 -6.50
N TRP A 23 14.34 -54.12 -5.36
CA TRP A 23 14.21 -52.69 -5.03
C TRP A 23 15.31 -52.29 -4.04
N THR A 24 16.51 -52.10 -4.59
CA THR A 24 17.66 -51.73 -3.75
C THR A 24 17.51 -50.34 -3.18
N ARG A 25 17.67 -50.19 -1.84
CA ARG A 25 17.64 -48.92 -1.11
C ARG A 25 19.02 -48.42 -0.75
N GLN A 26 20.06 -48.91 -1.44
CA GLN A 26 21.42 -48.45 -1.19
C GLN A 26 21.61 -47.01 -1.71
N PRO A 27 22.25 -46.14 -0.93
CA PRO A 27 22.36 -44.70 -1.26
C PRO A 27 23.05 -44.41 -2.60
N ASN A 28 23.97 -45.29 -3.06
CA ASN A 28 24.79 -45.11 -4.27
C ASN A 28 24.26 -45.92 -5.47
N SER A 29 23.04 -46.47 -5.39
CA SER A 29 22.45 -47.21 -6.50
C SER A 29 21.84 -46.27 -7.55
N VAL A 30 21.75 -46.74 -8.79
CA VAL A 30 21.07 -46.00 -9.87
C VAL A 30 19.62 -45.72 -9.49
N MET A 31 18.95 -46.67 -8.83
CA MET A 31 17.58 -46.49 -8.31
C MET A 31 17.49 -45.31 -7.34
N SER A 32 18.44 -45.19 -6.40
CA SER A 32 18.51 -44.07 -5.45
C SER A 32 18.72 -42.72 -6.16
N ALA A 33 19.52 -42.69 -7.23
CA ALA A 33 19.69 -41.47 -8.01
C ALA A 33 18.43 -41.03 -8.74
N VAL A 34 17.68 -42.00 -9.33
CA VAL A 34 16.38 -41.72 -9.97
C VAL A 34 15.35 -41.21 -8.97
N ILE A 35 15.26 -41.84 -7.79
CA ILE A 35 14.35 -41.42 -6.73
C ILE A 35 14.66 -40.01 -6.23
N ARG A 36 15.94 -39.68 -6.04
CA ARG A 36 16.39 -38.36 -5.64
C ARG A 36 16.08 -37.30 -6.71
N ALA A 37 16.22 -37.63 -8.00
CA ALA A 37 15.84 -36.74 -9.08
C ALA A 37 14.34 -36.44 -9.06
N ASN A 38 13.50 -37.44 -8.88
CA ASN A 38 12.04 -37.26 -8.72
C ASN A 38 11.71 -36.48 -7.45
N ALA A 39 12.36 -36.77 -6.33
CA ALA A 39 12.19 -36.05 -5.06
C ALA A 39 12.46 -34.55 -5.20
N SER A 40 13.47 -34.17 -5.99
CA SER A 40 13.78 -32.76 -6.25
C SER A 40 12.65 -32.04 -7.03
N SER A 41 11.94 -32.77 -7.90
CA SER A 41 10.80 -32.23 -8.64
C SER A 41 9.60 -32.01 -7.72
N TYR A 42 9.28 -32.97 -6.85
CA TYR A 42 8.22 -32.82 -5.85
C TYR A 42 8.53 -31.70 -4.85
N HIS A 43 9.78 -31.59 -4.41
CA HIS A 43 10.20 -30.51 -3.52
C HIS A 43 10.01 -29.13 -4.15
N ARG A 44 10.35 -28.96 -5.44
CA ARG A 44 10.10 -27.69 -6.17
C ARG A 44 8.61 -27.37 -6.25
N SER A 45 7.79 -28.37 -6.61
CA SER A 45 6.33 -28.19 -6.66
C SER A 45 5.73 -27.79 -5.30
N ASP A 46 6.25 -28.37 -4.20
CA ASP A 46 5.86 -27.99 -2.85
C ASP A 46 6.27 -26.54 -2.49
N GLN A 47 7.50 -26.16 -2.85
CA GLN A 47 7.97 -24.77 -2.70
C GLN A 47 7.11 -23.78 -3.46
N ASP A 48 6.74 -24.09 -4.70
CA ASP A 48 5.88 -23.24 -5.53
C ASP A 48 4.46 -23.13 -4.90
N ALA A 49 3.95 -24.24 -4.36
CA ALA A 49 2.67 -24.23 -3.65
C ALA A 49 2.71 -23.35 -2.38
N HIS A 50 3.80 -23.42 -1.61
CA HIS A 50 4.01 -22.54 -0.46
C HIS A 50 4.11 -21.06 -0.87
N ALA A 51 4.85 -20.77 -1.93
CA ALA A 51 4.98 -19.41 -2.46
C ALA A 51 3.63 -18.84 -2.93
N LEU A 52 2.76 -19.69 -3.50
CA LEU A 52 1.40 -19.33 -3.87
C LEU A 52 0.53 -19.02 -2.66
N LEU A 53 0.62 -19.83 -1.60
CA LEU A 53 -0.11 -19.60 -0.35
C LEU A 53 0.35 -18.29 0.33
N ASP A 54 1.66 -18.05 0.39
CA ASP A 54 2.20 -16.81 0.93
C ASP A 54 1.81 -15.60 0.07
N GLY A 55 1.75 -15.78 -1.25
CA GLY A 55 1.30 -14.78 -2.21
C GLY A 55 -0.18 -14.44 -2.12
N GLY A 56 -1.00 -15.36 -1.59
CA GLY A 56 -2.43 -15.15 -1.34
C GLY A 56 -2.71 -14.12 -0.24
N PHE A 57 -1.72 -13.85 0.63
CA PHE A 57 -1.83 -12.84 1.69
C PHE A 57 -1.00 -11.61 1.35
N PRO A 58 -1.61 -10.43 1.15
CA PRO A 58 -0.90 -9.22 0.73
C PRO A 58 0.27 -8.81 1.65
N ALA A 59 0.15 -9.10 2.95
CA ALA A 59 1.18 -8.77 3.94
C ALA A 59 2.48 -9.59 3.78
N THR A 60 2.40 -10.77 3.19
CA THR A 60 3.53 -11.70 2.98
C THR A 60 3.88 -11.91 1.51
N ALA A 61 3.02 -11.42 0.61
CA ALA A 61 3.17 -11.59 -0.83
C ALA A 61 4.48 -10.95 -1.32
N THR A 62 5.33 -11.74 -1.96
CA THR A 62 6.54 -11.27 -2.63
C THR A 62 6.42 -11.46 -4.13
N ILE A 63 6.18 -12.68 -4.58
CA ILE A 63 6.07 -13.04 -6.01
C ILE A 63 4.79 -12.48 -6.62
N MET A 64 3.66 -12.55 -5.90
CA MET A 64 2.35 -12.07 -6.37
C MET A 64 2.06 -10.59 -6.00
N LEU A 65 3.04 -9.88 -5.49
CA LEU A 65 2.88 -8.46 -5.15
C LEU A 65 2.49 -7.58 -6.35
N PRO A 66 3.08 -7.77 -7.56
CA PRO A 66 2.68 -7.00 -8.75
C PRO A 66 1.22 -7.21 -9.17
N GLU A 67 0.68 -8.41 -9.00
CA GLU A 67 -0.72 -8.74 -9.29
C GLU A 67 -1.65 -8.02 -8.31
N TRP A 68 -1.30 -8.00 -7.03
CA TRP A 68 -2.02 -7.23 -6.02
C TRP A 68 -2.01 -5.74 -6.33
N GLU A 69 -0.86 -5.18 -6.68
CA GLU A 69 -0.73 -3.77 -7.07
C GLU A 69 -1.57 -3.45 -8.29
N LYS A 70 -1.50 -4.28 -9.33
CA LYS A 70 -2.31 -4.11 -10.55
C LYS A 70 -3.81 -4.14 -10.26
N THR A 71 -4.25 -5.08 -9.42
CA THR A 71 -5.67 -5.21 -9.05
C THR A 71 -6.17 -4.00 -8.28
N LEU A 72 -5.34 -3.43 -7.43
CA LEU A 72 -5.67 -2.27 -6.60
C LEU A 72 -5.35 -0.93 -7.28
N GLY A 73 -4.74 -0.94 -8.48
CA GLY A 73 -4.31 0.29 -9.16
C GLY A 73 -3.21 1.02 -8.38
N LEU A 74 -2.22 0.29 -7.90
CA LEU A 74 -0.99 0.82 -7.31
C LEU A 74 0.17 0.72 -8.32
N PRO A 75 1.18 1.60 -8.28
CA PRO A 75 1.32 2.76 -7.38
C PRO A 75 0.29 3.86 -7.69
N ASP A 76 -0.16 4.54 -6.66
CA ASP A 76 -1.03 5.70 -6.82
C ASP A 76 -0.24 6.86 -7.47
N ASP A 77 -0.88 7.63 -8.38
CA ASP A 77 -0.27 8.83 -8.98
C ASP A 77 0.19 9.86 -7.93
N CYS A 78 -0.30 9.72 -6.69
CA CYS A 78 0.07 10.53 -5.55
C CYS A 78 1.34 10.05 -4.82
N ALA A 79 1.87 8.87 -5.16
CA ALA A 79 3.06 8.28 -4.54
C ALA A 79 4.34 8.76 -5.24
N ILE A 80 4.57 10.07 -5.28
CA ILE A 80 5.71 10.67 -5.96
C ILE A 80 6.97 10.46 -5.09
N GLY A 81 7.95 9.71 -5.60
CA GLY A 81 9.30 9.61 -5.01
C GLY A 81 9.45 8.63 -3.85
N GLU A 82 8.56 7.67 -3.67
CA GLU A 82 8.73 6.60 -2.67
C GLU A 82 9.75 5.56 -3.13
N ILE A 83 10.65 5.19 -2.22
CA ILE A 83 11.63 4.13 -2.43
C ILE A 83 10.88 2.79 -2.52
N ASP A 84 11.12 2.04 -3.59
CA ASP A 84 10.50 0.75 -3.91
C ASP A 84 10.99 -0.41 -3.02
N SER A 85 10.84 -0.30 -1.71
CA SER A 85 11.08 -1.45 -0.83
C SER A 85 9.85 -2.38 -0.83
N VAL A 86 10.09 -3.69 -0.91
CA VAL A 86 9.03 -4.70 -0.90
C VAL A 86 8.10 -4.52 0.31
N SER A 87 8.66 -4.23 1.49
CA SER A 87 7.87 -4.04 2.71
C SER A 87 6.96 -2.81 2.64
N LEU A 88 7.38 -1.73 1.97
CA LEU A 88 6.58 -0.53 1.79
C LEU A 88 5.43 -0.78 0.82
N ARG A 89 5.72 -1.50 -0.27
CA ARG A 89 4.72 -1.91 -1.26
C ARG A 89 3.66 -2.82 -0.64
N GLN A 90 4.05 -3.82 0.15
CA GLN A 90 3.13 -4.67 0.92
C GLN A 90 2.22 -3.85 1.85
N LYS A 91 2.79 -2.91 2.60
CA LYS A 91 2.02 -2.00 3.47
C LYS A 91 1.03 -1.16 2.69
N SER A 92 1.41 -0.65 1.53
CA SER A 92 0.52 0.14 0.66
C SER A 92 -0.66 -0.70 0.15
N VAL A 93 -0.41 -1.95 -0.24
CA VAL A 93 -1.46 -2.89 -0.66
C VAL A 93 -2.41 -3.19 0.49
N VAL A 94 -1.89 -3.53 1.68
CA VAL A 94 -2.69 -3.82 2.88
C VAL A 94 -3.52 -2.60 3.30
N SER A 95 -2.91 -1.42 3.35
CA SER A 95 -3.62 -0.17 3.69
C SER A 95 -4.77 0.10 2.72
N LYS A 96 -4.55 -0.11 1.42
CA LYS A 96 -5.60 0.10 0.42
C LYS A 96 -6.74 -0.91 0.50
N LEU A 97 -6.45 -2.16 0.84
CA LEU A 97 -7.46 -3.21 1.07
C LEU A 97 -8.28 -2.97 2.34
N LEU A 98 -7.65 -2.51 3.41
CA LEU A 98 -8.31 -2.25 4.68
C LEU A 98 -9.11 -0.95 4.69
N ARG A 99 -8.94 -0.11 3.69
CA ARG A 99 -9.63 1.15 3.59
C ARG A 99 -11.13 0.93 3.34
N THR A 100 -11.93 1.16 4.36
CA THR A 100 -13.40 1.02 4.30
C THR A 100 -14.10 2.20 3.62
N GLY A 101 -13.41 3.31 3.42
CA GLY A 101 -13.99 4.56 2.94
C GLY A 101 -14.82 5.26 4.02
N GLY A 102 -15.09 6.54 3.82
CA GLY A 102 -15.89 7.35 4.73
C GLY A 102 -15.93 8.80 4.29
N GLN A 103 -16.95 9.53 4.78
CA GLN A 103 -17.13 10.97 4.51
C GLN A 103 -17.19 11.78 5.80
N SER A 104 -16.92 11.15 6.96
CA SER A 104 -16.91 11.85 8.24
C SER A 104 -15.60 12.60 8.44
N ASN A 105 -15.64 13.70 9.19
CA ASN A 105 -14.44 14.46 9.54
C ASN A 105 -13.42 13.58 10.26
N GLN A 106 -13.87 12.67 11.12
CA GLN A 106 -12.99 11.74 11.82
C GLN A 106 -12.27 10.82 10.86
N TYR A 107 -12.95 10.27 9.84
CA TYR A 107 -12.32 9.44 8.82
C TYR A 107 -11.16 10.16 8.10
N PHE A 108 -11.36 11.43 7.75
CA PHE A 108 -10.32 12.23 7.10
C PHE A 108 -9.14 12.53 8.04
N ILE A 109 -9.41 12.76 9.32
CA ILE A 109 -8.37 12.97 10.34
C ILE A 109 -7.54 11.70 10.54
N ASP A 110 -8.19 10.55 10.66
CA ASP A 110 -7.53 9.26 10.85
C ASP A 110 -6.70 8.89 9.61
N LEU A 111 -7.23 9.12 8.42
CA LEU A 111 -6.52 8.91 7.17
C LEU A 111 -5.26 9.79 7.06
N ALA A 112 -5.34 11.04 7.45
CA ALA A 112 -4.17 11.92 7.48
C ALA A 112 -3.13 11.45 8.51
N ALA A 113 -3.57 10.96 9.66
CA ALA A 113 -2.70 10.40 10.70
C ALA A 113 -1.96 9.15 10.20
N GLU A 114 -2.60 8.27 9.43
CA GLU A 114 -1.97 7.13 8.76
C GLU A 114 -0.88 7.57 7.76
N LEU A 115 -1.10 8.68 7.08
CA LEU A 115 -0.11 9.29 6.17
C LEU A 115 1.00 10.06 6.92
N GLY A 116 0.91 10.16 8.25
CA GLY A 116 1.89 10.86 9.10
C GLY A 116 1.63 12.35 9.28
N PHE A 117 0.45 12.85 8.92
CA PHE A 117 0.07 14.26 9.03
C PHE A 117 -0.97 14.46 10.14
N LYS A 118 -0.72 15.44 11.02
CA LYS A 118 -1.73 15.91 11.96
C LYS A 118 -2.51 17.05 11.31
N ILE A 119 -3.80 16.86 11.09
CA ILE A 119 -4.65 17.86 10.47
C ILE A 119 -5.80 18.25 11.39
N THR A 120 -6.36 19.43 11.14
CA THR A 120 -7.67 19.84 11.66
C THR A 120 -8.57 20.24 10.52
N ILE A 121 -9.85 19.97 10.64
CA ILE A 121 -10.85 20.29 9.63
C ILE A 121 -11.67 21.48 10.09
N THR A 122 -11.82 22.48 9.25
CA THR A 122 -12.67 23.64 9.46
C THR A 122 -13.81 23.61 8.46
N GLU A 123 -15.04 23.52 8.95
CA GLU A 123 -16.25 23.67 8.15
C GLU A 123 -16.70 25.13 8.18
N PHE A 124 -17.23 25.58 7.06
CA PHE A 124 -17.75 26.92 6.96
C PHE A 124 -19.29 26.90 6.98
N ARG A 125 -19.86 28.01 7.41
CA ARG A 125 -21.32 28.20 7.44
C ARG A 125 -21.66 29.48 6.70
N GLN A 126 -22.83 29.51 6.11
CA GLN A 126 -23.41 30.70 5.51
C GLN A 126 -23.66 31.77 6.59
N ALA A 127 -23.38 33.01 6.26
CA ALA A 127 -23.75 34.15 7.12
C ALA A 127 -25.26 34.37 7.09
N ARG A 128 -25.88 34.40 8.26
CA ARG A 128 -27.33 34.64 8.41
C ARG A 128 -27.58 35.76 9.39
N ALA A 129 -28.51 36.62 9.05
CA ALA A 129 -28.97 37.70 9.95
C ALA A 129 -29.46 37.11 11.30
N GLY A 130 -29.00 37.66 12.39
CA GLY A 130 -29.30 37.19 13.74
C GLY A 130 -28.51 36.01 14.26
N MET A 131 -27.67 35.35 13.41
CA MET A 131 -26.83 34.21 13.79
C MET A 131 -25.34 34.49 13.66
N SER A 132 -24.95 35.53 12.93
CA SER A 132 -23.55 35.90 12.72
C SER A 132 -23.14 36.99 13.70
N ALA A 133 -21.99 36.83 14.38
CA ALA A 133 -21.41 37.79 15.27
C ALA A 133 -20.73 38.94 14.51
N CYS A 134 -20.59 40.10 15.15
CA CYS A 134 -19.82 41.21 14.59
C CYS A 134 -18.38 40.79 14.40
N GLY A 135 -17.83 40.98 13.18
CA GLY A 135 -16.47 40.50 12.79
C GLY A 135 -16.42 39.10 12.22
N ALA A 136 -17.54 38.36 12.17
CA ALA A 136 -17.61 37.08 11.49
C ALA A 136 -17.51 37.25 9.95
N ALA A 137 -16.96 36.26 9.27
CA ALA A 137 -16.89 36.28 7.81
C ALA A 137 -18.29 36.24 7.19
N ILE A 138 -18.51 37.06 6.18
CA ILE A 138 -19.76 37.10 5.40
C ILE A 138 -19.64 36.07 4.29
N ASN A 139 -20.02 34.83 4.59
CA ASN A 139 -19.99 33.72 3.66
C ASN A 139 -21.33 33.62 2.90
N GLY A 140 -21.25 33.40 1.59
CA GLY A 140 -22.41 33.19 0.73
C GLY A 140 -23.04 31.80 0.86
N ASP A 141 -24.03 31.52 0.02
CA ASP A 141 -24.86 30.30 0.04
C ASP A 141 -24.07 29.01 -0.27
N ASP A 142 -22.95 29.10 -1.00
CA ASP A 142 -22.13 27.98 -1.39
C ASP A 142 -21.13 27.52 -0.30
N TRP A 143 -20.91 28.33 0.73
CA TRP A 143 -19.92 28.08 1.77
C TRP A 143 -20.20 26.85 2.65
N PRO A 144 -21.43 26.40 2.88
CA PRO A 144 -21.66 25.12 3.55
C PRO A 144 -21.06 23.90 2.85
N PHE A 145 -20.77 24.00 1.55
CA PHE A 145 -20.12 22.95 0.76
C PHE A 145 -18.60 23.10 0.72
N VAL A 146 -18.05 24.14 1.35
CA VAL A 146 -16.61 24.39 1.45
C VAL A 146 -16.11 23.91 2.80
N TRP A 147 -15.03 23.14 2.77
CA TRP A 147 -14.34 22.71 3.97
C TRP A 147 -12.83 22.84 3.79
N ARG A 148 -12.14 23.11 4.86
CA ARG A 148 -10.70 23.37 4.81
C ARG A 148 -9.94 22.42 5.73
N ILE A 149 -8.90 21.80 5.18
CA ILE A 149 -7.91 21.04 5.92
C ILE A 149 -6.79 21.98 6.33
N ASN A 150 -6.55 22.10 7.63
CA ASN A 150 -5.44 22.84 8.18
C ASN A 150 -4.36 21.85 8.62
N SER A 151 -3.16 21.98 8.04
CA SER A 151 -1.99 21.19 8.40
C SER A 151 -0.89 22.10 8.93
N PRO A 152 -0.29 21.80 10.09
CA PRO A 152 0.84 22.58 10.61
C PRO A 152 2.14 22.35 9.84
N ALA A 153 2.23 21.25 9.07
CA ALA A 153 3.46 20.89 8.37
C ALA A 153 3.39 21.33 6.91
N THR A 154 4.26 22.25 6.52
CA THR A 154 4.52 22.59 5.12
C THR A 154 5.87 22.05 4.70
N THR A 155 5.91 21.31 3.60
CA THR A 155 7.17 21.00 2.92
C THR A 155 7.47 22.13 1.95
N ILE A 156 8.56 22.83 2.18
CA ILE A 156 9.02 23.89 1.26
C ILE A 156 10.00 23.25 0.29
N ASN A 157 9.64 23.21 -0.98
CA ASN A 157 10.52 22.77 -2.06
C ASN A 157 11.09 23.98 -2.76
N TYR A 158 12.42 24.07 -2.83
CA TYR A 158 13.14 25.10 -3.55
C TYR A 158 13.54 24.60 -4.92
N ALA A 159 13.54 25.51 -5.90
CA ALA A 159 14.12 25.22 -7.21
C ALA A 159 15.62 24.93 -7.07
N VAL A 160 16.07 23.85 -7.69
CA VAL A 160 17.47 23.42 -7.67
C VAL A 160 18.07 23.59 -9.06
N ALA A 161 19.25 24.20 -9.13
CA ALA A 161 19.98 24.34 -10.39
C ALA A 161 20.27 22.96 -11.01
N GLY A 162 19.85 22.76 -12.26
CA GLY A 162 19.95 21.48 -12.96
C GLY A 162 18.77 20.51 -12.74
N GLY A 163 17.83 20.81 -11.84
CA GLY A 163 16.63 20.00 -11.58
C GLY A 163 15.31 20.71 -11.83
N SER A 164 15.33 22.04 -12.05
CA SER A 164 14.14 22.83 -12.31
C SER A 164 14.15 23.39 -13.73
N TYR A 165 12.97 23.44 -14.35
CA TYR A 165 12.78 23.92 -15.73
C TYR A 165 12.37 25.38 -15.75
N CYS A 166 12.56 26.05 -16.93
CA CYS A 166 12.11 27.41 -17.14
C CYS A 166 10.57 27.46 -17.04
N GLY A 167 10.06 28.27 -16.10
CA GLY A 167 8.64 28.38 -15.78
C GLY A 167 8.24 27.70 -14.49
N ASP A 168 9.11 26.88 -13.90
CA ASP A 168 8.85 26.31 -12.58
C ASP A 168 8.90 27.39 -11.48
N PRO A 169 8.07 27.29 -10.44
CA PRO A 169 8.13 28.22 -9.32
C PRO A 169 9.45 28.05 -8.58
N LEU A 170 10.13 29.15 -8.29
CA LEU A 170 11.38 29.17 -7.51
C LEU A 170 11.22 28.61 -6.10
N ARG A 171 9.99 28.60 -5.60
CA ARG A 171 9.62 28.08 -4.30
C ARG A 171 8.18 27.58 -4.36
N SER A 172 7.96 26.35 -3.98
CA SER A 172 6.63 25.79 -3.79
C SER A 172 6.45 25.29 -2.36
N TRP A 173 5.27 25.47 -1.82
CA TRP A 173 4.87 25.00 -0.50
C TRP A 173 3.62 24.16 -0.62
N GLY A 174 3.42 23.26 0.34
CA GLY A 174 2.29 22.35 0.38
C GLY A 174 2.73 20.89 0.45
N ASN A 175 1.86 20.04 0.93
CA ASN A 175 2.07 18.60 0.97
C ASN A 175 1.39 17.94 -0.23
N LYS A 176 2.08 17.91 -1.36
CA LYS A 176 1.53 17.34 -2.63
C LYS A 176 0.92 15.96 -2.46
N LYS A 177 1.52 15.10 -1.62
CA LYS A 177 0.99 13.76 -1.33
C LYS A 177 -0.35 13.83 -0.61
N LEU A 178 -0.47 14.64 0.43
CA LEU A 178 -1.70 14.87 1.16
C LEU A 178 -2.78 15.45 0.25
N GLU A 179 -2.45 16.54 -0.46
CA GLU A 179 -3.37 17.22 -1.37
C GLU A 179 -3.93 16.29 -2.44
N CYS A 180 -3.04 15.54 -3.11
CA CYS A 180 -3.41 14.59 -4.16
C CYS A 180 -4.35 13.50 -3.63
N GLN A 181 -4.04 12.90 -2.48
CA GLN A 181 -4.85 11.85 -1.87
C GLN A 181 -6.23 12.37 -1.47
N PHE A 182 -6.29 13.54 -0.85
CA PHE A 182 -7.55 14.11 -0.39
C PHE A 182 -8.43 14.62 -1.54
N GLN A 183 -7.85 15.16 -2.60
CA GLN A 183 -8.59 15.52 -3.81
C GLN A 183 -9.28 14.32 -4.46
N LYS A 184 -8.64 13.14 -4.45
CA LYS A 184 -9.23 11.92 -5.00
C LYS A 184 -10.40 11.37 -4.17
N ILE A 185 -10.40 11.63 -2.85
CA ILE A 185 -11.37 11.06 -1.90
C ILE A 185 -12.45 12.08 -1.53
N SER A 186 -12.21 13.37 -1.79
CA SER A 186 -13.17 14.41 -1.47
C SER A 186 -14.51 14.18 -2.15
N PRO A 187 -15.65 14.40 -1.47
CA PRO A 187 -16.95 14.30 -2.08
C PRO A 187 -17.10 15.29 -3.25
N SER A 188 -17.58 14.81 -4.40
CA SER A 188 -17.62 15.58 -5.65
C SER A 188 -18.51 16.84 -5.61
N HIS A 189 -19.42 16.92 -4.64
CA HIS A 189 -20.27 18.09 -4.41
C HIS A 189 -19.67 19.13 -3.48
N THR A 190 -18.44 18.91 -2.98
CA THR A 190 -17.77 19.79 -2.02
C THR A 190 -16.51 20.42 -2.62
N ILE A 191 -16.15 21.56 -2.05
CA ILE A 191 -14.93 22.28 -2.41
C ILE A 191 -13.94 22.13 -1.25
N LEU A 192 -12.83 21.45 -1.53
CA LEU A 192 -11.77 21.23 -0.58
C LEU A 192 -10.72 22.35 -0.69
N GLN A 193 -10.39 22.95 0.44
CA GLN A 193 -9.34 23.94 0.57
C GLN A 193 -8.21 23.41 1.48
N PHE A 194 -6.97 23.78 1.20
CA PHE A 194 -5.82 23.47 2.05
C PHE A 194 -5.31 24.75 2.70
N GLY A 195 -5.18 24.75 4.01
CA GLY A 195 -4.58 25.81 4.80
C GLY A 195 -3.33 25.29 5.50
N TYR A 196 -2.23 25.99 5.32
CA TYR A 196 -0.98 25.70 5.99
C TYR A 196 -0.67 26.84 6.94
N ASN A 197 -0.78 26.57 8.23
CA ASN A 197 -0.36 27.51 9.25
C ASN A 197 1.02 27.08 9.74
N PRO A 198 2.00 27.99 9.78
CA PRO A 198 3.32 27.74 10.35
C PRO A 198 3.28 27.44 11.84
#